data_1cdc68fb5bee908d6c07bbd7b0bf9240
#
_entry.id   1cdc68fb5bee908d6c07bbd7b0bf9240
#
_cell.length_a   1.000
_cell.length_b   1.000
_cell.length_c   1.000
_cell.angle_alpha   90.00
_cell.angle_beta   90.00
_cell.angle_gamma   90.00
#
_symmetry.space_group_name_H-M   'P 1'
#
loop_
_entity.id
_entity.type
_entity.pdbx_description
1 polymer ?
#
loop_
_entity_poly.entity_id
_entity_poly.type
_entity_poly.pdbx_seq_one_letter_code
_entity_poly.pdbx_strand_id
1 'polypeptide(L)'
;PQQEKPQENKKHLNFISREHMLFATPFWQTKVEGVDNEPIKKYCYELRDKTKGVVISNRGGWHSKEILQPIPDELKNFFNQVQGWANNYCAQITGITDLVLGNWWVNINPPGTYNRRHDHQKSILSGVYYVDCEGENIGRLVVERDDNMEFFTTRYQTTSPMCMNNFNMLPYTGFLLMFPAWVYHSVEINRENRDRISIAFNLVDPNQRFEEYGKT
;
A
#
# COMPACT_ATOMS: atom_id res chain seq x y z
N PRO A 1 18.87 60.10 42.96
CA PRO A 1 18.97 59.94 41.54
C PRO A 1 19.03 58.46 41.24
N GLN A 2 17.94 57.93 40.68
CA GLN A 2 17.93 56.53 40.18
C GLN A 2 18.69 56.51 38.85
N GLN A 3 19.78 55.75 38.78
CA GLN A 3 20.50 55.47 37.53
C GLN A 3 19.68 54.48 36.72
N GLU A 4 19.14 54.92 35.58
CA GLU A 4 18.58 54.05 34.56
C GLU A 4 19.68 53.12 34.00
N LYS A 5 19.49 51.82 34.11
CA LYS A 5 20.35 50.86 33.48
C LYS A 5 20.20 50.95 31.94
N PRO A 6 21.30 50.93 31.19
CA PRO A 6 21.25 50.95 29.74
C PRO A 6 20.40 49.81 29.22
N GLN A 7 19.40 50.07 28.41
CA GLN A 7 18.69 49.06 27.62
C GLN A 7 19.69 48.43 26.63
N GLU A 8 20.02 47.16 26.82
CA GLU A 8 20.73 46.38 25.85
C GLU A 8 19.93 46.31 24.56
N ASN A 9 20.43 46.92 23.54
CA ASN A 9 19.85 46.92 22.20
C ASN A 9 20.10 45.53 21.59
N LYS A 10 19.25 44.53 21.90
CA LYS A 10 19.32 43.20 21.34
C LYS A 10 19.07 43.29 19.83
N LYS A 11 20.11 43.13 19.04
CA LYS A 11 20.00 42.99 17.58
C LYS A 11 19.02 41.87 17.27
N HIS A 12 17.91 42.18 16.60
CA HIS A 12 17.00 41.19 16.08
C HIS A 12 17.73 40.37 15.00
N LEU A 13 17.81 39.04 15.21
CA LEU A 13 18.32 38.11 14.22
C LEU A 13 17.21 37.79 13.22
N ASN A 14 17.52 37.78 11.94
CA ASN A 14 16.61 37.37 10.88
C ASN A 14 17.00 35.98 10.41
N PHE A 15 16.06 35.02 10.46
CA PHE A 15 16.27 33.65 10.05
C PHE A 15 15.61 33.43 8.68
N ILE A 16 16.43 33.12 7.67
CA ILE A 16 15.96 32.75 6.34
C ILE A 16 16.07 31.22 6.26
N SER A 17 14.91 30.53 6.27
CA SER A 17 14.84 29.08 6.35
C SER A 17 14.27 28.48 5.07
N ARG A 18 14.73 27.28 4.73
CA ARG A 18 14.18 26.43 3.69
C ARG A 18 14.04 25.02 4.24
N GLU A 19 12.84 24.44 4.14
CA GLU A 19 12.54 23.10 4.56
C GLU A 19 12.77 22.12 3.41
N HIS A 20 13.32 20.95 3.72
CA HIS A 20 13.45 19.83 2.80
C HIS A 20 12.81 18.59 3.42
N MET A 21 11.87 17.97 2.69
CA MET A 21 11.35 16.66 3.05
C MET A 21 12.23 15.58 2.44
N LEU A 22 12.99 14.88 3.30
CA LEU A 22 13.90 13.81 2.89
C LEU A 22 13.26 12.45 3.15
N PHE A 23 13.52 11.49 2.24
CA PHE A 23 13.10 10.09 2.38
C PHE A 23 11.58 9.91 2.51
N ALA A 24 10.81 10.76 1.85
CA ALA A 24 9.36 10.62 1.83
C ALA A 24 8.94 9.30 1.13
N THR A 25 8.05 8.55 1.77
CA THR A 25 7.47 7.34 1.20
C THR A 25 6.23 7.70 0.38
N PRO A 26 6.22 7.48 -0.94
CA PRO A 26 5.03 7.74 -1.74
C PRO A 26 3.96 6.67 -1.46
N PHE A 27 2.71 7.11 -1.43
CA PHE A 27 1.54 6.25 -1.33
C PHE A 27 0.44 6.82 -2.21
N TRP A 28 -0.06 6.04 -3.16
CA TRP A 28 -1.10 6.46 -4.08
C TRP A 28 -2.42 5.79 -3.75
N GLN A 29 -3.44 6.59 -3.66
CA GLN A 29 -4.83 6.16 -3.54
C GLN A 29 -5.61 6.72 -4.71
N THR A 30 -6.28 5.86 -5.46
CA THR A 30 -7.13 6.28 -6.56
C THR A 30 -8.42 5.48 -6.59
N LYS A 31 -9.51 6.12 -6.98
CA LYS A 31 -10.75 5.45 -7.33
C LYS A 31 -10.70 5.10 -8.80
N VAL A 32 -10.88 3.83 -9.13
CA VAL A 32 -10.94 3.35 -10.52
C VAL A 32 -12.40 3.32 -10.94
N GLU A 33 -12.77 4.15 -11.89
CA GLU A 33 -14.12 4.23 -12.40
C GLU A 33 -14.29 3.39 -13.69
N GLY A 34 -15.49 2.91 -13.94
CA GLY A 34 -15.81 2.14 -15.15
C GLY A 34 -15.43 0.66 -15.10
N VAL A 35 -14.96 0.15 -13.96
CA VAL A 35 -14.75 -1.28 -13.75
C VAL A 35 -16.05 -1.92 -13.30
N ASP A 36 -16.52 -2.95 -14.03
CA ASP A 36 -17.58 -3.83 -13.57
C ASP A 36 -17.00 -4.87 -12.63
N ASN A 37 -17.28 -4.74 -11.35
CA ASN A 37 -16.77 -5.63 -10.32
C ASN A 37 -17.48 -6.97 -10.21
N GLU A 38 -18.70 -7.11 -10.72
CA GLU A 38 -19.48 -8.35 -10.57
C GLU A 38 -18.83 -9.55 -11.28
N PRO A 39 -18.37 -9.45 -12.55
CA PRO A 39 -17.65 -10.55 -13.18
C PRO A 39 -16.33 -10.89 -12.45
N ILE A 40 -15.60 -9.87 -11.95
CA ILE A 40 -14.36 -10.08 -11.21
C ILE A 40 -14.63 -10.78 -9.87
N LYS A 41 -15.65 -10.36 -9.15
CA LYS A 41 -16.09 -10.99 -7.89
C LYS A 41 -16.47 -12.44 -8.11
N LYS A 42 -17.24 -12.73 -9.15
CA LYS A 42 -17.61 -14.09 -9.54
C LYS A 42 -16.37 -14.94 -9.81
N TYR A 43 -15.42 -14.42 -10.59
CA TYR A 43 -14.14 -15.08 -10.85
C TYR A 43 -13.38 -15.39 -9.55
N CYS A 44 -13.32 -14.45 -8.60
CA CYS A 44 -12.65 -14.65 -7.32
C CYS A 44 -13.25 -15.82 -6.52
N TYR A 45 -14.57 -15.90 -6.45
CA TYR A 45 -15.23 -17.00 -5.76
C TYR A 45 -15.08 -18.34 -6.49
N GLU A 46 -15.19 -18.36 -7.82
CA GLU A 46 -14.95 -19.57 -8.60
C GLU A 46 -13.53 -20.10 -8.44
N LEU A 47 -12.54 -19.21 -8.38
CA LEU A 47 -11.15 -19.58 -8.15
C LEU A 47 -10.96 -20.19 -6.75
N ARG A 48 -11.59 -19.60 -5.73
CA ARG A 48 -11.58 -20.13 -4.36
C ARG A 48 -12.18 -21.53 -4.30
N ASP A 49 -13.31 -21.74 -4.95
CA ASP A 49 -14.04 -23.00 -4.89
C ASP A 49 -13.29 -24.14 -5.62
N LYS A 50 -12.46 -23.79 -6.60
CA LYS A 50 -11.64 -24.73 -7.38
C LYS A 50 -10.27 -25.02 -6.74
N THR A 51 -9.78 -24.20 -5.80
CA THR A 51 -8.41 -24.32 -5.27
C THR A 51 -8.35 -24.13 -3.75
N LYS A 52 -7.43 -24.85 -3.11
CA LYS A 52 -7.26 -24.75 -1.64
C LYS A 52 -6.70 -23.40 -1.16
N GLY A 53 -6.09 -22.63 -2.05
CA GLY A 53 -5.33 -21.46 -1.66
C GLY A 53 -4.03 -21.80 -0.91
N VAL A 54 -3.37 -20.75 -0.42
CA VAL A 54 -2.11 -20.83 0.33
C VAL A 54 -2.17 -19.97 1.59
N VAL A 55 -1.28 -20.23 2.54
CA VAL A 55 -1.12 -19.44 3.76
C VAL A 55 0.22 -18.70 3.68
N ILE A 56 0.19 -17.40 3.48
CA ILE A 56 1.36 -16.52 3.43
C ILE A 56 1.25 -15.48 4.55
N SER A 57 0.76 -14.29 4.28
CA SER A 57 0.46 -13.29 5.31
C SER A 57 -0.94 -13.45 5.91
N ASN A 58 -1.87 -14.06 5.17
CA ASN A 58 -3.26 -14.26 5.58
C ASN A 58 -3.39 -15.18 6.81
N ARG A 59 -4.36 -14.84 7.65
CA ARG A 59 -4.77 -15.63 8.84
C ARG A 59 -6.28 -15.83 8.80
N GLY A 60 -6.69 -17.07 8.56
CA GLY A 60 -8.10 -17.47 8.44
C GLY A 60 -8.75 -17.14 7.09
N GLY A 61 -8.21 -16.20 6.32
CA GLY A 61 -8.70 -15.84 4.98
C GLY A 61 -8.15 -16.77 3.90
N TRP A 62 -8.82 -16.80 2.75
CA TRP A 62 -8.34 -17.51 1.57
C TRP A 62 -7.47 -16.59 0.70
N HIS A 63 -6.34 -17.10 0.27
CA HIS A 63 -5.36 -16.44 -0.59
C HIS A 63 -5.06 -17.38 -1.76
N SER A 64 -5.23 -16.96 -2.99
CA SER A 64 -4.87 -17.77 -4.15
C SER A 64 -3.36 -18.02 -4.18
N LYS A 65 -2.91 -19.01 -4.93
CA LYS A 65 -1.51 -19.02 -5.38
C LYS A 65 -1.26 -17.76 -6.22
N GLU A 66 -0.01 -17.36 -6.28
CA GLU A 66 0.42 -16.32 -7.21
C GLU A 66 0.10 -16.75 -8.65
N ILE A 67 -0.43 -15.84 -9.42
CA ILE A 67 -0.83 -16.07 -10.80
C ILE A 67 0.07 -15.22 -11.67
N LEU A 68 0.76 -15.86 -12.60
CA LEU A 68 1.59 -15.18 -13.58
C LEU A 68 0.82 -14.99 -14.88
N GLN A 69 0.34 -16.10 -15.45
CA GLN A 69 -0.41 -16.16 -16.70
C GLN A 69 -1.25 -17.46 -16.74
N PRO A 70 -2.34 -17.52 -17.51
CA PRO A 70 -2.95 -16.41 -18.24
C PRO A 70 -3.73 -15.46 -17.34
N ILE A 71 -3.83 -14.19 -17.75
CA ILE A 71 -4.72 -13.23 -17.10
C ILE A 71 -6.14 -13.46 -17.62
N PRO A 72 -7.16 -13.61 -16.74
CA PRO A 72 -8.56 -13.75 -17.16
C PRO A 72 -9.04 -12.50 -17.91
N ASP A 73 -9.97 -12.68 -18.83
CA ASP A 73 -10.45 -11.59 -19.68
C ASP A 73 -11.05 -10.43 -18.87
N GLU A 74 -11.70 -10.75 -17.75
CA GLU A 74 -12.28 -9.79 -16.81
C GLU A 74 -11.22 -8.83 -16.22
N LEU A 75 -9.97 -9.24 -16.15
CA LEU A 75 -8.87 -8.49 -15.55
C LEU A 75 -7.86 -7.93 -16.56
N LYS A 76 -7.87 -8.40 -17.82
CA LYS A 76 -6.88 -7.96 -18.83
C LYS A 76 -6.88 -6.45 -19.01
N ASN A 77 -8.05 -5.87 -19.25
CA ASN A 77 -8.17 -4.43 -19.46
C ASN A 77 -7.77 -3.65 -18.20
N PHE A 78 -8.17 -4.14 -17.02
CA PHE A 78 -7.81 -3.54 -15.74
C PHE A 78 -6.29 -3.50 -15.55
N PHE A 79 -5.59 -4.62 -15.68
CA PHE A 79 -4.13 -4.66 -15.48
C PHE A 79 -3.37 -3.85 -16.53
N ASN A 80 -3.82 -3.84 -17.80
CA ASN A 80 -3.19 -3.02 -18.83
C ASN A 80 -3.28 -1.53 -18.48
N GLN A 81 -4.44 -1.06 -18.02
CA GLN A 81 -4.61 0.34 -17.64
C GLN A 81 -3.86 0.69 -16.35
N VAL A 82 -3.86 -0.19 -15.35
CA VAL A 82 -3.11 0.02 -14.10
C VAL A 82 -1.61 0.09 -14.37
N GLN A 83 -1.07 -0.80 -15.21
CA GLN A 83 0.34 -0.75 -15.60
C GLN A 83 0.67 0.54 -16.36
N GLY A 84 -0.18 0.96 -17.29
CA GLY A 84 -0.02 2.23 -18.00
C GLY A 84 -0.08 3.44 -17.05
N TRP A 85 -1.01 3.44 -16.12
CA TRP A 85 -1.13 4.49 -15.10
C TRP A 85 0.11 4.55 -14.20
N ALA A 86 0.61 3.40 -13.73
CA ALA A 86 1.81 3.34 -12.91
C ALA A 86 3.03 3.91 -13.66
N ASN A 87 3.25 3.49 -14.90
CA ASN A 87 4.37 3.94 -15.73
C ASN A 87 4.30 5.42 -16.14
N ASN A 88 3.11 6.03 -16.13
CA ASN A 88 2.97 7.45 -16.45
C ASN A 88 2.89 8.33 -15.19
N TYR A 89 2.09 7.92 -14.20
CA TYR A 89 1.79 8.76 -13.04
C TYR A 89 2.76 8.50 -11.87
N CYS A 90 2.94 7.24 -11.48
CA CYS A 90 3.88 6.93 -10.40
C CYS A 90 5.33 7.19 -10.82
N ALA A 91 5.65 7.10 -12.10
CA ALA A 91 6.95 7.42 -12.66
C ALA A 91 7.40 8.86 -12.41
N GLN A 92 6.48 9.81 -12.26
CA GLN A 92 6.81 11.20 -11.91
C GLN A 92 7.54 11.32 -10.56
N ILE A 93 7.33 10.36 -9.66
CA ILE A 93 7.97 10.30 -8.35
C ILE A 93 9.09 9.25 -8.34
N THR A 94 8.84 8.07 -8.90
CA THR A 94 9.81 6.96 -8.86
C THR A 94 10.92 7.11 -9.90
N GLY A 95 10.68 7.81 -10.99
CA GLY A 95 11.58 7.90 -12.15
C GLY A 95 11.61 6.62 -13.01
N ILE A 96 10.78 5.62 -12.72
CA ILE A 96 10.76 4.32 -13.42
C ILE A 96 9.53 4.26 -14.33
N THR A 97 9.73 4.00 -15.63
CA THR A 97 8.71 4.13 -16.67
C THR A 97 8.37 2.85 -17.42
N ASP A 98 9.04 1.74 -17.12
CA ASP A 98 8.97 0.49 -17.87
C ASP A 98 8.56 -0.72 -17.01
N LEU A 99 7.89 -0.46 -15.89
CA LEU A 99 7.38 -1.51 -15.02
C LEU A 99 6.37 -2.41 -15.74
N VAL A 100 6.45 -3.71 -15.49
CA VAL A 100 5.51 -4.71 -15.99
C VAL A 100 4.82 -5.43 -14.82
N LEU A 101 3.64 -6.00 -15.10
CA LEU A 101 2.97 -6.87 -14.14
C LEU A 101 3.83 -8.12 -13.91
N GLY A 102 4.32 -8.31 -12.68
CA GLY A 102 5.11 -9.45 -12.27
C GLY A 102 4.22 -10.63 -11.87
N ASN A 103 3.49 -10.47 -10.79
CA ASN A 103 2.56 -11.46 -10.26
C ASN A 103 1.33 -10.78 -9.65
N TRP A 104 0.27 -11.55 -9.46
CA TRP A 104 -0.94 -11.09 -8.81
C TRP A 104 -1.65 -12.27 -8.11
N TRP A 105 -2.54 -11.95 -7.17
CA TRP A 105 -3.32 -12.94 -6.44
C TRP A 105 -4.62 -12.34 -5.92
N VAL A 106 -5.54 -13.23 -5.58
CA VAL A 106 -6.83 -12.88 -4.98
C VAL A 106 -6.79 -13.15 -3.49
N ASN A 107 -7.31 -12.21 -2.71
CA ASN A 107 -7.59 -12.37 -1.29
C ASN A 107 -9.10 -12.33 -1.05
N ILE A 108 -9.62 -13.32 -0.33
CA ILE A 108 -10.97 -13.33 0.21
C ILE A 108 -10.84 -13.44 1.73
N ASN A 109 -11.22 -12.39 2.43
CA ASN A 109 -11.10 -12.27 3.87
C ASN A 109 -12.49 -12.29 4.52
N PRO A 110 -12.99 -13.46 4.95
CA PRO A 110 -14.23 -13.58 5.74
C PRO A 110 -14.14 -12.83 7.09
N PRO A 111 -15.27 -12.70 7.80
CA PRO A 111 -15.29 -12.18 9.15
C PRO A 111 -14.26 -12.85 10.07
N GLY A 112 -13.55 -12.07 10.89
CA GLY A 112 -12.54 -12.54 11.84
C GLY A 112 -11.15 -12.78 11.24
N THR A 113 -10.94 -12.54 9.95
CA THR A 113 -9.66 -12.81 9.27
C THR A 113 -8.87 -11.54 9.03
N TYR A 114 -7.54 -11.67 8.86
CA TYR A 114 -6.61 -10.56 8.74
C TYR A 114 -5.34 -10.97 7.97
N ASN A 115 -4.47 -9.99 7.66
CA ASN A 115 -3.14 -10.25 7.13
C ASN A 115 -2.07 -9.68 8.06
N ARG A 116 -1.06 -10.48 8.36
CA ARG A 116 0.10 -10.08 9.16
C ARG A 116 0.93 -9.02 8.45
N ARG A 117 1.75 -8.31 9.23
CA ARG A 117 2.78 -7.40 8.72
C ARG A 117 3.73 -8.15 7.78
N HIS A 118 3.95 -7.59 6.60
CA HIS A 118 4.83 -8.11 5.55
C HIS A 118 5.18 -7.02 4.55
N ASP A 119 6.13 -7.31 3.66
CA ASP A 119 6.51 -6.54 2.49
C ASP A 119 6.49 -7.44 1.24
N HIS A 120 6.82 -6.89 0.08
CA HIS A 120 6.90 -7.61 -1.19
C HIS A 120 8.29 -7.47 -1.80
N GLN A 121 9.28 -8.07 -1.15
CA GLN A 121 10.66 -8.10 -1.66
C GLN A 121 10.71 -8.57 -3.11
N LYS A 122 11.68 -8.05 -3.87
CA LYS A 122 11.89 -8.34 -5.31
C LYS A 122 10.88 -7.67 -6.26
N SER A 123 10.07 -6.75 -5.77
CA SER A 123 9.18 -5.95 -6.59
C SER A 123 9.50 -4.47 -6.43
N ILE A 124 9.04 -3.65 -7.36
CA ILE A 124 9.24 -2.19 -7.31
C ILE A 124 8.04 -1.51 -6.67
N LEU A 125 6.85 -1.79 -7.19
CA LEU A 125 5.59 -1.29 -6.65
C LEU A 125 4.67 -2.45 -6.32
N SER A 126 3.91 -2.31 -5.26
CA SER A 126 2.82 -3.21 -4.90
C SER A 126 1.50 -2.45 -4.99
N GLY A 127 0.48 -3.13 -5.46
CA GLY A 127 -0.86 -2.59 -5.56
C GLY A 127 -1.92 -3.52 -5.00
N VAL A 128 -3.01 -2.94 -4.53
CA VAL A 128 -4.21 -3.69 -4.13
C VAL A 128 -5.45 -2.98 -4.66
N TYR A 129 -6.28 -3.72 -5.37
CA TYR A 129 -7.58 -3.29 -5.84
C TYR A 129 -8.69 -3.95 -5.05
N TYR A 130 -9.64 -3.17 -4.57
CA TYR A 130 -10.76 -3.65 -3.76
C TYR A 130 -11.98 -3.91 -4.64
N VAL A 131 -12.26 -5.20 -4.85
CA VAL A 131 -13.36 -5.68 -5.70
C VAL A 131 -14.70 -5.58 -5.00
N ASP A 132 -14.75 -6.01 -3.73
CA ASP A 132 -15.92 -5.91 -2.86
C ASP A 132 -15.44 -5.64 -1.43
N CYS A 133 -15.73 -4.44 -0.95
CA CYS A 133 -15.19 -3.97 0.31
C CYS A 133 -16.08 -2.86 0.87
N GLU A 134 -17.10 -3.25 1.64
CA GLU A 134 -18.06 -2.33 2.23
C GLU A 134 -18.17 -2.52 3.74
N GLY A 135 -18.29 -1.42 4.45
CA GLY A 135 -18.41 -1.36 5.90
C GLY A 135 -17.23 -0.65 6.55
N GLU A 136 -17.49 0.00 7.68
CA GLU A 136 -16.47 0.78 8.41
C GLU A 136 -15.48 -0.11 9.16
N ASN A 137 -15.86 -1.37 9.43
CA ASN A 137 -15.07 -2.33 10.18
C ASN A 137 -14.55 -3.49 9.30
N ILE A 138 -14.49 -3.28 7.98
CA ILE A 138 -14.05 -4.29 7.01
C ILE A 138 -12.55 -4.64 7.10
N GLY A 139 -11.81 -3.96 7.98
CA GLY A 139 -10.36 -4.11 8.18
C GLY A 139 -9.56 -3.17 7.28
N ARG A 140 -8.83 -2.25 7.90
CA ARG A 140 -8.01 -1.25 7.22
C ARG A 140 -6.71 -1.85 6.71
N LEU A 141 -6.18 -1.30 5.62
CA LEU A 141 -4.78 -1.45 5.30
C LEU A 141 -3.98 -0.53 6.22
N VAL A 142 -3.03 -1.09 6.93
CA VAL A 142 -2.12 -0.37 7.83
C VAL A 142 -0.74 -0.37 7.20
N VAL A 143 -0.26 0.80 6.83
CA VAL A 143 1.13 1.03 6.39
C VAL A 143 1.94 1.39 7.62
N GLU A 144 3.04 0.71 7.84
CA GLU A 144 3.83 0.83 9.07
C GLU A 144 5.20 1.44 8.79
N ARG A 145 5.65 2.30 9.68
CA ARG A 145 7.04 2.78 9.66
C ARG A 145 7.99 1.64 9.96
N ASP A 146 9.19 1.73 9.37
CA ASP A 146 10.30 0.80 9.64
C ASP A 146 11.58 1.57 9.98
N ASP A 147 11.43 2.64 10.74
CA ASP A 147 12.53 3.44 11.26
C ASP A 147 12.40 3.63 12.78
N ASN A 148 13.43 4.20 13.39
CA ASN A 148 13.49 4.40 14.83
C ASN A 148 12.67 5.61 15.31
N MET A 149 11.86 6.24 14.48
CA MET A 149 11.09 7.45 14.86
C MET A 149 10.10 7.17 15.98
N GLU A 150 9.62 5.96 16.15
CA GLU A 150 8.71 5.60 17.26
C GLU A 150 9.30 5.92 18.63
N PHE A 151 10.64 5.86 18.80
CA PHE A 151 11.32 6.23 20.04
C PHE A 151 11.29 7.73 20.31
N PHE A 152 11.05 8.54 19.31
CA PHE A 152 11.04 10.00 19.41
C PHE A 152 9.62 10.62 19.37
N THR A 153 8.60 9.83 19.07
CA THR A 153 7.24 10.33 18.80
C THR A 153 6.45 10.73 20.06
N THR A 154 6.92 10.43 21.26
CA THR A 154 6.19 10.72 22.51
C THR A 154 5.92 12.22 22.75
N ARG A 155 6.61 13.11 22.05
CA ARG A 155 6.47 14.57 22.17
C ARG A 155 5.85 15.20 20.92
N TYR A 156 5.62 14.45 19.84
CA TYR A 156 5.05 14.97 18.62
C TYR A 156 3.53 14.81 18.61
N GLN A 157 2.86 15.71 17.92
CA GLN A 157 1.44 15.56 17.66
C GLN A 157 1.22 14.45 16.64
N THR A 158 0.37 13.49 16.97
CA THR A 158 0.10 12.30 16.17
C THR A 158 -0.54 12.56 14.80
N THR A 159 -1.00 13.79 14.55
CA THR A 159 -1.61 14.21 13.29
C THR A 159 -0.61 14.65 12.22
N SER A 160 0.66 14.86 12.58
CA SER A 160 1.68 15.22 11.60
C SER A 160 2.13 13.98 10.81
N PRO A 161 2.16 14.02 9.47
CA PRO A 161 2.70 12.93 8.66
C PRO A 161 4.13 12.53 9.04
N MET A 162 4.92 13.45 9.60
CA MET A 162 6.28 13.18 10.08
C MET A 162 6.31 12.33 11.36
N CYS A 163 5.23 12.33 12.14
CA CYS A 163 5.17 11.77 13.48
C CYS A 163 4.26 10.55 13.58
N MET A 164 3.62 10.16 12.47
CA MET A 164 2.75 8.99 12.45
C MET A 164 3.59 7.71 12.45
N ASN A 165 3.28 6.79 13.35
CA ASN A 165 3.90 5.46 13.38
C ASN A 165 3.29 4.52 12.32
N ASN A 166 2.05 4.77 11.97
CA ASN A 166 1.34 4.05 10.92
C ASN A 166 0.36 4.98 10.18
N PHE A 167 0.02 4.58 8.98
CA PHE A 167 -1.02 5.21 8.16
C PHE A 167 -2.11 4.18 7.88
N ASN A 168 -3.33 4.46 8.34
CA ASN A 168 -4.46 3.55 8.26
C ASN A 168 -5.42 3.97 7.16
N MET A 169 -5.57 3.12 6.15
CA MET A 169 -6.46 3.36 5.03
C MET A 169 -7.69 2.46 5.11
N LEU A 170 -8.87 3.07 5.28
CA LEU A 170 -10.13 2.34 5.13
C LEU A 170 -10.37 2.04 3.65
N PRO A 171 -10.47 0.76 3.27
CA PRO A 171 -10.70 0.41 1.88
C PRO A 171 -12.18 0.60 1.49
N TYR A 172 -12.41 0.91 0.21
CA TYR A 172 -13.72 0.97 -0.40
C TYR A 172 -13.71 0.25 -1.74
N THR A 173 -14.84 -0.32 -2.12
CA THR A 173 -15.02 -0.95 -3.43
C THR A 173 -14.65 0.02 -4.56
N GLY A 174 -13.83 -0.44 -5.51
CA GLY A 174 -13.32 0.35 -6.62
C GLY A 174 -12.06 1.17 -6.33
N PHE A 175 -11.52 1.11 -5.09
CA PHE A 175 -10.24 1.78 -4.80
C PHE A 175 -9.06 0.90 -5.18
N LEU A 176 -8.07 1.57 -5.76
CA LEU A 176 -6.73 1.06 -6.01
C LEU A 176 -5.77 1.80 -5.08
N LEU A 177 -5.02 1.06 -4.28
CA LEU A 177 -3.90 1.58 -3.51
C LEU A 177 -2.61 1.06 -4.13
N MET A 178 -1.60 1.92 -4.21
CA MET A 178 -0.27 1.55 -4.69
C MET A 178 0.80 2.19 -3.83
N PHE A 179 1.89 1.47 -3.60
CA PHE A 179 3.00 1.89 -2.75
C PHE A 179 4.27 1.15 -3.14
N PRO A 180 5.46 1.65 -2.76
CA PRO A 180 6.71 0.93 -2.96
C PRO A 180 6.68 -0.44 -2.29
N ALA A 181 7.15 -1.46 -2.98
CA ALA A 181 7.02 -2.85 -2.56
C ALA A 181 7.76 -3.18 -1.24
N TRP A 182 8.76 -2.38 -0.87
CA TRP A 182 9.50 -2.50 0.39
C TRP A 182 8.74 -2.00 1.62
N VAL A 183 7.59 -1.33 1.43
CA VAL A 183 6.81 -0.76 2.54
C VAL A 183 6.13 -1.87 3.33
N TYR A 184 6.44 -1.94 4.61
CA TYR A 184 5.75 -2.86 5.51
C TYR A 184 4.30 -2.46 5.70
N HIS A 185 3.44 -3.46 5.59
CA HIS A 185 2.01 -3.27 5.77
C HIS A 185 1.33 -4.51 6.34
N SER A 186 0.20 -4.28 6.95
CA SER A 186 -0.69 -5.31 7.48
C SER A 186 -2.13 -4.99 7.11
N VAL A 187 -3.03 -5.91 7.38
CA VAL A 187 -4.46 -5.69 7.20
C VAL A 187 -5.19 -6.09 8.47
N GLU A 188 -5.95 -5.16 9.03
CA GLU A 188 -6.73 -5.37 10.24
C GLU A 188 -7.78 -6.47 10.08
N ILE A 189 -8.27 -6.97 11.21
CA ILE A 189 -9.34 -7.96 11.26
C ILE A 189 -10.59 -7.41 10.59
N ASN A 190 -11.15 -8.18 9.66
CA ASN A 190 -12.49 -7.94 9.14
C ASN A 190 -13.52 -8.22 10.25
N ARG A 191 -14.21 -7.20 10.71
CA ARG A 191 -15.25 -7.27 11.77
C ARG A 191 -16.67 -7.10 11.20
N GLU A 192 -16.78 -6.97 9.88
CA GLU A 192 -18.08 -7.01 9.21
C GLU A 192 -18.60 -8.45 9.11
N ASN A 193 -19.87 -8.61 8.77
CA ASN A 193 -20.49 -9.92 8.56
C ASN A 193 -20.43 -10.40 7.10
N ARG A 194 -19.50 -9.87 6.33
CA ARG A 194 -19.33 -10.14 4.89
C ARG A 194 -17.85 -10.30 4.54
N ASP A 195 -17.60 -10.92 3.40
CA ASP A 195 -16.24 -11.05 2.87
C ASP A 195 -15.72 -9.70 2.40
N ARG A 196 -14.41 -9.47 2.56
CA ARG A 196 -13.63 -8.47 1.85
C ARG A 196 -12.88 -9.15 0.74
N ILE A 197 -13.09 -8.70 -0.50
CA ILE A 197 -12.46 -9.26 -1.70
C ILE A 197 -11.52 -8.23 -2.29
N SER A 198 -10.27 -8.61 -2.46
CA SER A 198 -9.26 -7.77 -3.10
C SER A 198 -8.36 -8.56 -4.04
N ILE A 199 -7.84 -7.87 -5.05
CA ILE A 199 -6.79 -8.36 -5.95
C ILE A 199 -5.53 -7.58 -5.64
N ALA A 200 -4.50 -8.28 -5.20
CA ALA A 200 -3.18 -7.70 -4.99
C ALA A 200 -2.24 -8.11 -6.12
N PHE A 201 -1.29 -7.25 -6.43
CA PHE A 201 -0.35 -7.46 -7.52
C PHE A 201 0.96 -6.71 -7.28
N ASN A 202 1.99 -7.12 -8.00
CA ASN A 202 3.28 -6.45 -7.99
C ASN A 202 3.69 -6.03 -9.40
N LEU A 203 4.27 -4.85 -9.50
CA LEU A 203 4.95 -4.38 -10.68
C LEU A 203 6.46 -4.52 -10.47
N VAL A 204 7.13 -5.04 -11.47
CA VAL A 204 8.55 -5.37 -11.45
C VAL A 204 9.28 -4.68 -12.61
N ASP A 205 10.58 -4.48 -12.45
CA ASP A 205 11.46 -4.09 -13.55
C ASP A 205 11.69 -5.31 -14.45
N PRO A 206 11.35 -5.27 -15.74
CA PRO A 206 11.53 -6.39 -16.65
C PRO A 206 13.02 -6.75 -16.86
N ASN A 207 13.92 -5.82 -16.55
CA ASN A 207 15.36 -6.01 -16.68
C ASN A 207 16.00 -6.50 -15.38
N GLN A 208 15.28 -6.48 -14.27
CA GLN A 208 15.79 -6.97 -12.99
C GLN A 208 15.87 -8.48 -13.03
N ARG A 209 17.07 -9.01 -13.28
CA ARG A 209 17.35 -10.42 -13.10
C ARG A 209 17.29 -10.71 -11.60
N PHE A 210 16.22 -11.34 -11.17
CA PHE A 210 16.18 -11.94 -9.85
C PHE A 210 17.17 -13.11 -9.85
N GLU A 211 18.38 -12.89 -9.37
CA GLU A 211 19.26 -14.01 -9.02
C GLU A 211 18.48 -14.87 -8.03
N GLU A 212 18.34 -16.13 -8.33
CA GLU A 212 17.73 -17.11 -7.43
C GLU A 212 18.61 -17.21 -6.17
N TYR A 213 18.32 -16.39 -5.17
CA TYR A 213 18.90 -16.55 -3.85
C TYR A 213 18.33 -17.85 -3.25
N GLY A 214 19.15 -18.90 -3.24
CA GLY A 214 18.85 -20.12 -2.50
C GLY A 214 18.79 -21.39 -3.31
N LYS A 215 19.83 -21.68 -4.06
CA LYS A 215 20.25 -23.07 -4.29
C LYS A 215 21.63 -23.24 -3.62
N THR A 216 21.61 -23.47 -2.31
CA THR A 216 22.68 -24.17 -1.61
C THR A 216 22.04 -25.31 -0.82
#